data_33e3015b4910024d75aec4f0a233592e
#
_entry.id   33e3015b4910024d75aec4f0a233592e
#
_cell.length_a   1.000
_cell.length_b   1.000
_cell.length_c   1.000
_cell.angle_alpha   90.00
_cell.angle_beta   90.00
_cell.angle_gamma   90.00
#
_symmetry.space_group_name_H-M   'P 1'
#
loop_
_entity.id
_entity.type
_entity.pdbx_description
1 polymer ?
#
loop_
_entity_poly.entity_id
_entity_poly.type
_entity_poly.pdbx_seq_one_letter_code
_entity_poly.pdbx_strand_id
1 'polypeptide(L)'
;MSTDTPSVLIVEDEPDLANLYAAWLESDCDIETAYDGNEALDAIDGTIDVVLLDRRIPGLSGDAVLDTIRDQSLDCRVAMVTAVEPDFDIVELGFDDYLVKPVSKDELVDIIDQLLLRATHDEQLQEFFALASKKALLDDQKTEAERRSSQEYAELEDRMAVLRVQVNDTMRELLEQDGYRQLCQDITRESVFQE
;
A
#
# COMPACT_ATOMS: atom_id res chain seq x y z
N MET A 1 13.63 11.97 -3.89
CA MET A 1 13.41 10.52 -3.91
C MET A 1 14.27 9.95 -2.80
N SER A 2 13.70 9.67 -1.64
CA SER A 2 14.37 8.83 -0.66
C SER A 2 14.53 7.47 -1.30
N THR A 3 15.77 7.01 -1.44
CA THR A 3 16.09 5.63 -1.81
C THR A 3 16.15 4.81 -0.52
N ASP A 4 15.09 4.89 0.30
CA ASP A 4 14.98 3.97 1.42
C ASP A 4 14.53 2.62 0.85
N THR A 5 15.33 1.59 1.14
CA THR A 5 14.99 0.21 0.84
C THR A 5 13.71 -0.12 1.61
N PRO A 6 12.66 -0.66 0.96
CA PRO A 6 11.41 -0.94 1.63
C PRO A 6 11.60 -2.01 2.71
N SER A 7 10.95 -1.81 3.87
CA SER A 7 10.99 -2.72 5.01
C SER A 7 9.82 -3.69 4.94
N VAL A 8 10.13 -5.01 4.89
CA VAL A 8 9.14 -6.08 4.74
C VAL A 8 9.23 -7.04 5.93
N LEU A 9 8.11 -7.21 6.63
CA LEU A 9 7.96 -8.23 7.66
C LEU A 9 7.32 -9.48 7.08
N ILE A 10 7.99 -10.63 7.23
CA ILE A 10 7.48 -11.95 6.86
C ILE A 10 7.00 -12.65 8.13
N VAL A 11 5.71 -12.99 8.17
CA VAL A 11 5.09 -13.71 9.31
C VAL A 11 4.70 -15.11 8.85
N GLU A 12 5.51 -16.10 9.22
CA GLU A 12 5.45 -17.47 8.72
C GLU A 12 5.96 -18.45 9.79
N ASP A 13 5.18 -19.44 10.17
CA ASP A 13 5.53 -20.38 11.24
C ASP A 13 6.46 -21.51 10.81
N GLU A 14 6.66 -21.73 9.50
CA GLU A 14 7.64 -22.63 8.95
C GLU A 14 8.99 -21.92 8.72
N PRO A 15 10.03 -22.10 9.58
CA PRO A 15 11.27 -21.34 9.46
C PRO A 15 12.00 -21.52 8.12
N ASP A 16 11.91 -22.71 7.53
CA ASP A 16 12.52 -22.99 6.23
C ASP A 16 11.85 -22.18 5.11
N LEU A 17 10.54 -22.00 5.19
CA LEU A 17 9.78 -21.21 4.23
C LEU A 17 9.99 -19.71 4.44
N ALA A 18 9.98 -19.23 5.70
CA ALA A 18 10.30 -17.85 6.03
C ALA A 18 11.70 -17.46 5.51
N ASN A 19 12.71 -18.33 5.76
CA ASN A 19 14.08 -18.13 5.28
C ASN A 19 14.17 -18.13 3.74
N LEU A 20 13.37 -18.96 3.06
CA LEU A 20 13.32 -18.99 1.61
C LEU A 20 12.79 -17.67 1.04
N TYR A 21 11.69 -17.17 1.60
CA TYR A 21 11.11 -15.89 1.18
C TYR A 21 12.06 -14.72 1.47
N ALA A 22 12.68 -14.71 2.65
CA ALA A 22 13.69 -13.73 3.00
C ALA A 22 14.85 -13.71 1.98
N ALA A 23 15.40 -14.90 1.66
CA ALA A 23 16.50 -15.02 0.68
C ALA A 23 16.09 -14.57 -0.74
N TRP A 24 14.81 -14.66 -1.11
CA TRP A 24 14.34 -14.16 -2.38
C TRP A 24 14.25 -12.65 -2.45
N LEU A 25 13.98 -11.99 -1.30
CA LEU A 25 13.65 -10.57 -1.22
C LEU A 25 14.80 -9.69 -0.69
N GLU A 26 15.82 -10.28 -0.01
CA GLU A 26 16.93 -9.56 0.64
C GLU A 26 17.78 -8.68 -0.29
N SER A 27 17.69 -8.87 -1.62
CA SER A 27 18.41 -8.02 -2.58
C SER A 27 17.74 -6.65 -2.77
N ASP A 28 16.44 -6.54 -2.51
CA ASP A 28 15.62 -5.39 -2.87
C ASP A 28 14.88 -4.79 -1.66
N CYS A 29 14.81 -5.53 -0.53
CA CYS A 29 14.09 -5.15 0.68
C CYS A 29 14.93 -5.37 1.95
N ASP A 30 14.66 -4.57 2.98
CA ASP A 30 15.08 -4.86 4.34
C ASP A 30 14.08 -5.83 4.97
N ILE A 31 14.53 -7.03 5.33
CA ILE A 31 13.66 -8.13 5.74
C ILE A 31 13.72 -8.37 7.24
N GLU A 32 12.58 -8.41 7.88
CA GLU A 32 12.36 -8.92 9.22
C GLU A 32 11.46 -10.17 9.17
N THR A 33 11.65 -11.12 10.08
CA THR A 33 10.86 -12.36 10.13
C THR A 33 10.28 -12.57 11.52
N ALA A 34 9.01 -13.00 11.58
CA ALA A 34 8.32 -13.43 12.79
C ALA A 34 7.72 -14.82 12.57
N TYR A 35 7.76 -15.67 13.58
CA TYR A 35 7.34 -17.08 13.47
C TYR A 35 6.01 -17.36 14.17
N ASP A 36 5.45 -16.37 14.86
CA ASP A 36 4.10 -16.41 15.43
C ASP A 36 3.47 -15.01 15.48
N GLY A 37 2.19 -14.96 15.82
CA GLY A 37 1.45 -13.71 15.82
C GLY A 37 1.88 -12.72 16.92
N ASN A 38 2.47 -13.17 18.03
CA ASN A 38 2.95 -12.26 19.07
C ASN A 38 4.29 -11.63 18.63
N GLU A 39 5.22 -12.44 18.08
CA GLU A 39 6.46 -11.93 17.49
C GLU A 39 6.13 -10.92 16.38
N ALA A 40 5.11 -11.19 15.54
CA ALA A 40 4.68 -10.27 14.50
C ALA A 40 4.23 -8.92 15.09
N LEU A 41 3.40 -8.92 16.15
CA LEU A 41 2.94 -7.67 16.77
C LEU A 41 4.07 -6.91 17.49
N ASP A 42 5.06 -7.62 18.02
CA ASP A 42 6.23 -6.99 18.65
C ASP A 42 7.18 -6.37 17.61
N ALA A 43 7.24 -6.94 16.39
CA ALA A 43 8.06 -6.48 15.28
C ALA A 43 7.42 -5.33 14.50
N ILE A 44 6.09 -5.29 14.41
CA ILE A 44 5.38 -4.27 13.63
C ILE A 44 5.45 -2.92 14.35
N ASP A 45 6.13 -2.01 13.72
CA ASP A 45 6.17 -0.60 14.13
C ASP A 45 5.94 0.32 12.91
N GLY A 46 6.11 1.62 13.08
CA GLY A 46 5.92 2.60 12.01
C GLY A 46 7.01 2.60 10.92
N THR A 47 7.95 1.66 10.95
CA THR A 47 9.03 1.51 9.94
C THR A 47 8.75 0.40 8.93
N ILE A 48 7.79 -0.48 9.20
CA ILE A 48 7.40 -1.57 8.29
C ILE A 48 6.48 -1.03 7.19
N ASP A 49 6.87 -1.21 5.94
CA ASP A 49 6.08 -0.79 4.77
C ASP A 49 5.09 -1.89 4.34
N VAL A 50 5.54 -3.15 4.32
CA VAL A 50 4.75 -4.30 3.87
C VAL A 50 4.85 -5.46 4.86
N VAL A 51 3.71 -6.12 5.13
CA VAL A 51 3.63 -7.37 5.90
C VAL A 51 3.16 -8.49 4.98
N LEU A 52 3.96 -9.54 4.84
CA LEU A 52 3.56 -10.82 4.24
C LEU A 52 3.10 -11.74 5.36
N LEU A 53 1.82 -12.05 5.44
CA LEU A 53 1.20 -12.67 6.62
C LEU A 53 0.56 -14.00 6.28
N ASP A 54 1.02 -15.09 6.90
CA ASP A 54 0.26 -16.34 6.85
C ASP A 54 -0.97 -16.24 7.78
N ARG A 55 -2.08 -16.69 7.28
CA ARG A 55 -3.34 -16.75 8.02
C ARG A 55 -3.30 -17.76 9.18
N ARG A 56 -2.56 -18.88 8.96
CA ARG A 56 -2.50 -20.01 9.90
C ARG A 56 -1.17 -20.09 10.61
N ILE A 57 -0.94 -19.19 11.54
CA ILE A 57 0.23 -19.20 12.43
C ILE A 57 -0.17 -19.62 13.86
N PRO A 58 0.75 -20.17 14.67
CA PRO A 58 0.45 -20.58 16.02
C PRO A 58 0.18 -19.40 16.96
N GLY A 59 -0.55 -19.66 18.03
CA GLY A 59 -0.88 -18.63 19.03
C GLY A 59 -1.96 -17.67 18.53
N LEU A 60 -1.58 -16.46 18.23
CA LEU A 60 -2.47 -15.45 17.65
C LEU A 60 -2.55 -15.66 16.13
N SER A 61 -3.74 -15.85 15.59
CA SER A 61 -3.94 -16.09 14.16
C SER A 61 -3.56 -14.89 13.30
N GLY A 62 -3.25 -15.12 12.01
CA GLY A 62 -2.98 -14.03 11.07
C GLY A 62 -4.14 -13.05 10.95
N ASP A 63 -5.39 -13.52 10.96
CA ASP A 63 -6.56 -12.64 10.95
C ASP A 63 -6.57 -11.70 12.18
N ALA A 64 -6.22 -12.19 13.36
CA ALA A 64 -6.16 -11.36 14.57
C ALA A 64 -4.95 -10.39 14.58
N VAL A 65 -3.84 -10.77 13.94
CA VAL A 65 -2.71 -9.85 13.71
C VAL A 65 -3.14 -8.73 12.78
N LEU A 66 -3.81 -9.07 11.67
CA LEU A 66 -4.34 -8.09 10.71
C LEU A 66 -5.32 -7.11 11.38
N ASP A 67 -6.27 -7.62 12.16
CA ASP A 67 -7.23 -6.78 12.90
C ASP A 67 -6.50 -5.81 13.83
N THR A 68 -5.47 -6.28 14.54
CA THR A 68 -4.67 -5.44 15.43
C THR A 68 -3.91 -4.34 14.67
N ILE A 69 -3.33 -4.65 13.50
CA ILE A 69 -2.68 -3.66 12.62
C ILE A 69 -3.67 -2.55 12.24
N ARG A 70 -4.87 -2.92 11.83
CA ARG A 70 -5.91 -1.97 11.39
C ARG A 70 -6.48 -1.15 12.56
N ASP A 71 -6.72 -1.77 13.70
CA ASP A 71 -7.20 -1.10 14.92
C ASP A 71 -6.21 -0.06 15.44
N GLN A 72 -4.91 -0.32 15.31
CA GLN A 72 -3.84 0.62 15.67
C GLN A 72 -3.58 1.68 14.59
N SER A 73 -4.25 1.59 13.44
CA SER A 73 -4.06 2.49 12.30
C SER A 73 -2.59 2.56 11.85
N LEU A 74 -1.89 1.43 11.88
CA LEU A 74 -0.52 1.34 11.38
C LEU A 74 -0.53 1.43 9.85
N ASP A 75 0.31 2.30 9.32
CA ASP A 75 0.37 2.65 7.90
C ASP A 75 1.27 1.67 7.13
N CYS A 76 0.96 0.37 7.23
CA CYS A 76 1.62 -0.68 6.46
C CYS A 76 0.62 -1.42 5.58
N ARG A 77 1.09 -1.90 4.45
CA ARG A 77 0.31 -2.75 3.54
C ARG A 77 0.42 -4.20 3.97
N VAL A 78 -0.68 -4.95 3.89
CA VAL A 78 -0.70 -6.36 4.30
C VAL A 78 -1.15 -7.24 3.15
N ALA A 79 -0.27 -8.16 2.71
CA ALA A 79 -0.63 -9.26 1.83
C ALA A 79 -0.77 -10.56 2.64
N MET A 80 -1.91 -11.23 2.50
CA MET A 80 -2.06 -12.58 3.03
C MET A 80 -1.34 -13.57 2.11
N VAL A 81 -0.41 -14.37 2.66
CA VAL A 81 0.34 -15.42 1.91
C VAL A 81 0.11 -16.75 2.61
N THR A 82 -0.88 -17.51 2.19
CA THR A 82 -1.39 -18.64 2.97
C THR A 82 -1.82 -19.83 2.11
N ALA A 83 -1.83 -21.03 2.69
CA ALA A 83 -2.40 -22.22 2.03
C ALA A 83 -3.94 -22.29 2.10
N VAL A 84 -4.59 -21.32 2.76
CA VAL A 84 -6.06 -21.26 2.82
C VAL A 84 -6.57 -20.65 1.52
N GLU A 85 -7.46 -21.39 0.83
CA GLU A 85 -8.17 -20.82 -0.32
C GLU A 85 -9.14 -19.74 0.15
N PRO A 86 -9.28 -18.62 -0.62
CA PRO A 86 -10.19 -17.55 -0.27
C PRO A 86 -11.66 -18.04 -0.29
N ASP A 87 -12.42 -17.66 0.74
CA ASP A 87 -13.87 -17.88 0.83
C ASP A 87 -14.54 -16.52 1.11
N PHE A 88 -15.84 -16.46 1.20
CA PHE A 88 -16.60 -15.21 1.39
C PHE A 88 -16.24 -14.43 2.67
N ASP A 89 -15.62 -15.09 3.66
CA ASP A 89 -15.12 -14.45 4.88
C ASP A 89 -14.06 -13.36 4.62
N ILE A 90 -13.33 -13.47 3.51
CA ILE A 90 -12.29 -12.47 3.15
C ILE A 90 -12.84 -11.07 2.88
N VAL A 91 -14.14 -10.94 2.56
CA VAL A 91 -14.77 -9.64 2.22
C VAL A 91 -14.74 -8.67 3.41
N GLU A 92 -14.75 -9.19 4.64
CA GLU A 92 -14.72 -8.40 5.87
C GLU A 92 -13.28 -8.16 6.39
N LEU A 93 -12.28 -8.86 5.82
CA LEU A 93 -10.89 -8.75 6.25
C LEU A 93 -10.22 -7.51 5.64
N GLY A 94 -9.42 -6.82 6.44
CA GLY A 94 -8.77 -5.56 6.07
C GLY A 94 -7.38 -5.71 5.40
N PHE A 95 -7.12 -6.81 4.68
CA PHE A 95 -5.86 -6.96 3.93
C PHE A 95 -5.89 -6.17 2.60
N ASP A 96 -4.71 -5.91 2.05
CA ASP A 96 -4.56 -5.19 0.78
C ASP A 96 -4.47 -6.15 -0.42
N ASP A 97 -3.93 -7.38 -0.21
CA ASP A 97 -3.84 -8.40 -1.27
C ASP A 97 -3.76 -9.83 -0.70
N TYR A 98 -3.91 -10.85 -1.57
CA TYR A 98 -4.00 -12.25 -1.15
C TYR A 98 -3.31 -13.20 -2.13
N LEU A 99 -2.36 -14.00 -1.64
CA LEU A 99 -1.68 -15.05 -2.39
C LEU A 99 -1.93 -16.42 -1.77
N VAL A 100 -2.27 -17.40 -2.61
CA VAL A 100 -2.45 -18.79 -2.19
C VAL A 100 -1.14 -19.55 -2.43
N LYS A 101 -0.60 -20.18 -1.36
CA LYS A 101 0.59 -21.03 -1.46
C LYS A 101 0.28 -22.28 -2.33
N PRO A 102 1.25 -22.75 -3.12
CA PRO A 102 2.65 -22.35 -3.20
C PRO A 102 2.83 -21.07 -4.03
N VAL A 103 3.70 -20.19 -3.57
CA VAL A 103 4.06 -18.94 -4.26
C VAL A 103 5.47 -19.00 -4.83
N SER A 104 5.70 -18.34 -5.94
CA SER A 104 7.01 -18.16 -6.56
C SER A 104 7.68 -16.87 -6.09
N LYS A 105 9.00 -16.73 -6.36
CA LYS A 105 9.72 -15.50 -6.13
C LYS A 105 9.08 -14.33 -6.87
N ASP A 106 8.77 -14.52 -8.16
CA ASP A 106 8.25 -13.45 -9.01
C ASP A 106 6.89 -12.93 -8.47
N GLU A 107 6.00 -13.83 -8.01
CA GLU A 107 4.72 -13.44 -7.40
C GLU A 107 4.90 -12.63 -6.10
N LEU A 108 5.89 -12.97 -5.26
CA LEU A 108 6.17 -12.20 -4.04
C LEU A 108 6.76 -10.82 -4.35
N VAL A 109 7.66 -10.73 -5.33
CA VAL A 109 8.22 -9.43 -5.76
C VAL A 109 7.12 -8.57 -6.36
N ASP A 110 6.33 -9.11 -7.29
CA ASP A 110 5.26 -8.39 -7.96
C ASP A 110 4.22 -7.83 -6.97
N ILE A 111 3.83 -8.61 -5.94
CA ILE A 111 2.84 -8.13 -4.96
C ILE A 111 3.41 -7.03 -4.07
N ILE A 112 4.67 -7.13 -3.65
CA ILE A 112 5.34 -6.07 -2.87
C ILE A 112 5.39 -4.79 -3.67
N ASP A 113 5.85 -4.84 -4.92
CA ASP A 113 5.94 -3.68 -5.81
C ASP A 113 4.57 -3.01 -5.99
N GLN A 114 3.52 -3.81 -6.18
CA GLN A 114 2.15 -3.32 -6.29
C GLN A 114 1.66 -2.62 -5.02
N LEU A 115 1.92 -3.20 -3.85
CA LEU A 115 1.52 -2.64 -2.57
C LEU A 115 2.23 -1.32 -2.29
N LEU A 116 3.53 -1.24 -2.56
CA LEU A 116 4.32 -0.02 -2.42
C LEU A 116 3.87 1.08 -3.39
N LEU A 117 3.54 0.72 -4.63
CA LEU A 117 3.01 1.68 -5.60
C LEU A 117 1.65 2.24 -5.16
N ARG A 118 0.76 1.40 -4.60
CA ARG A 118 -0.53 1.85 -4.02
C ARG A 118 -0.31 2.79 -2.83
N ALA A 119 0.61 2.45 -1.91
CA ALA A 119 0.94 3.32 -0.77
C ALA A 119 1.43 4.69 -1.24
N THR A 120 2.37 4.72 -2.18
CA THR A 120 2.89 5.96 -2.77
C THR A 120 1.79 6.80 -3.44
N HIS A 121 0.86 6.16 -4.16
CA HIS A 121 -0.26 6.86 -4.79
C HIS A 121 -1.20 7.49 -3.75
N ASP A 122 -1.52 6.77 -2.69
CA ASP A 122 -2.39 7.25 -1.61
C ASP A 122 -1.76 8.46 -0.89
N GLU A 123 -0.47 8.41 -0.58
CA GLU A 123 0.27 9.54 0.02
C GLU A 123 0.25 10.78 -0.88
N GLN A 124 0.52 10.61 -2.18
CA GLN A 124 0.51 11.70 -3.15
C GLN A 124 -0.87 12.34 -3.27
N LEU A 125 -1.94 11.54 -3.26
CA LEU A 125 -3.32 12.04 -3.25
C LEU A 125 -3.64 12.81 -1.98
N GLN A 126 -3.27 12.30 -0.81
CA GLN A 126 -3.51 12.98 0.47
C GLN A 126 -2.79 14.33 0.51
N GLU A 127 -1.51 14.39 0.10
CA GLU A 127 -0.75 15.64 0.02
C GLU A 127 -1.41 16.62 -0.96
N PHE A 128 -1.80 16.15 -2.15
CA PHE A 128 -2.48 16.98 -3.14
C PHE A 128 -3.77 17.60 -2.60
N PHE A 129 -4.62 16.81 -1.94
CA PHE A 129 -5.86 17.32 -1.36
C PHE A 129 -5.62 18.31 -0.21
N ALA A 130 -4.60 18.06 0.62
CA ALA A 130 -4.22 19.00 1.70
C ALA A 130 -3.77 20.36 1.13
N LEU A 131 -2.97 20.37 0.06
CA LEU A 131 -2.56 21.60 -0.62
C LEU A 131 -3.72 22.27 -1.35
N ALA A 132 -4.60 21.52 -2.00
CA ALA A 132 -5.78 22.05 -2.67
C ALA A 132 -6.72 22.76 -1.69
N SER A 133 -6.91 22.20 -0.49
CA SER A 133 -7.70 22.83 0.58
C SER A 133 -7.07 24.14 1.06
N LYS A 134 -5.74 24.17 1.25
CA LYS A 134 -5.01 25.40 1.62
C LYS A 134 -5.12 26.46 0.52
N LYS A 135 -4.98 26.05 -0.75
CA LYS A 135 -5.14 26.94 -1.89
C LYS A 135 -6.53 27.55 -1.95
N ALA A 136 -7.58 26.74 -1.79
CA ALA A 136 -8.96 27.22 -1.81
C ALA A 136 -9.24 28.28 -0.72
N LEU A 137 -8.69 28.09 0.49
CA LEU A 137 -8.78 29.08 1.56
C LEU A 137 -8.06 30.39 1.21
N LEU A 138 -6.86 30.32 0.61
CA LEU A 138 -6.12 31.50 0.20
C LEU A 138 -6.80 32.23 -0.97
N ASP A 139 -7.41 31.49 -1.90
CA ASP A 139 -8.16 32.04 -3.03
C ASP A 139 -9.41 32.84 -2.56
N ASP A 140 -10.06 32.39 -1.49
CA ASP A 140 -11.21 33.06 -0.88
C ASP A 140 -10.80 34.29 -0.05
N GLN A 141 -9.70 34.21 0.72
CA GLN A 141 -9.31 35.20 1.72
C GLN A 141 -8.35 36.29 1.21
N LYS A 142 -7.66 36.05 0.07
CA LYS A 142 -6.62 36.92 -0.47
C LYS A 142 -6.98 37.44 -1.85
N THR A 143 -6.63 38.70 -2.09
CA THR A 143 -6.76 39.30 -3.43
C THR A 143 -5.75 38.69 -4.40
N GLU A 144 -6.05 38.78 -5.69
CA GLU A 144 -5.13 38.30 -6.73
C GLU A 144 -3.75 38.99 -6.68
N ALA A 145 -3.71 40.26 -6.31
CA ALA A 145 -2.46 41.01 -6.15
C ALA A 145 -1.60 40.48 -5.00
N GLU A 146 -2.21 40.17 -3.86
CA GLU A 146 -1.52 39.57 -2.70
C GLU A 146 -0.98 38.17 -3.05
N ARG A 147 -1.78 37.33 -3.70
CA ARG A 147 -1.35 35.99 -4.13
C ARG A 147 -0.19 36.04 -5.10
N ARG A 148 -0.24 36.91 -6.10
CA ARG A 148 0.85 37.07 -7.07
C ARG A 148 2.14 37.59 -6.47
N SER A 149 2.08 38.28 -5.33
CA SER A 149 3.25 38.81 -4.63
C SER A 149 3.81 37.87 -3.55
N SER A 150 3.10 36.76 -3.23
CA SER A 150 3.52 35.80 -2.24
C SER A 150 4.37 34.69 -2.84
N GLN A 151 5.55 34.51 -2.28
CA GLN A 151 6.44 33.41 -2.64
C GLN A 151 5.84 32.08 -2.18
N GLU A 152 5.26 32.04 -1.00
CA GLU A 152 4.64 30.82 -0.42
C GLU A 152 3.45 30.34 -1.27
N TYR A 153 2.68 31.28 -1.86
CA TYR A 153 1.59 30.90 -2.75
C TYR A 153 2.13 30.33 -4.08
N ALA A 154 3.19 30.90 -4.62
CA ALA A 154 3.84 30.37 -5.83
C ALA A 154 4.44 28.95 -5.57
N GLU A 155 5.11 28.77 -4.43
CA GLU A 155 5.65 27.44 -4.03
C GLU A 155 4.53 26.39 -3.86
N LEU A 156 3.37 26.78 -3.33
CA LEU A 156 2.21 25.91 -3.22
C LEU A 156 1.69 25.50 -4.60
N GLU A 157 1.55 26.45 -5.52
CA GLU A 157 1.11 26.14 -6.89
C GLU A 157 2.11 25.23 -7.62
N ASP A 158 3.41 25.49 -7.49
CA ASP A 158 4.47 24.65 -8.08
C ASP A 158 4.42 23.23 -7.50
N ARG A 159 4.28 23.09 -6.17
CA ARG A 159 4.17 21.77 -5.52
C ARG A 159 2.94 21.01 -5.98
N MET A 160 1.79 21.68 -6.07
CA MET A 160 0.56 21.07 -6.60
C MET A 160 0.70 20.63 -8.05
N ALA A 161 1.41 21.39 -8.89
CA ALA A 161 1.65 21.03 -10.28
C ALA A 161 2.51 19.75 -10.38
N VAL A 162 3.55 19.63 -9.57
CA VAL A 162 4.40 18.43 -9.49
C VAL A 162 3.60 17.22 -9.03
N LEU A 163 2.86 17.34 -7.91
CA LEU A 163 2.03 16.24 -7.38
C LEU A 163 0.98 15.77 -8.37
N ARG A 164 0.36 16.68 -9.11
CA ARG A 164 -0.63 16.32 -10.14
C ARG A 164 -0.03 15.42 -11.23
N VAL A 165 1.21 15.66 -11.61
CA VAL A 165 1.93 14.80 -12.58
C VAL A 165 2.23 13.45 -11.94
N GLN A 166 2.76 13.44 -10.72
CA GLN A 166 3.10 12.21 -10.00
C GLN A 166 1.87 11.32 -9.79
N VAL A 167 0.75 11.87 -9.30
CA VAL A 167 -0.52 11.14 -9.13
C VAL A 167 -1.01 10.52 -10.44
N ASN A 168 -0.90 11.26 -11.56
CA ASN A 168 -1.31 10.72 -12.84
C ASN A 168 -0.37 9.61 -13.34
N ASP A 169 0.92 9.71 -13.07
CA ASP A 169 1.90 8.71 -13.48
C ASP A 169 1.75 7.42 -12.65
N THR A 170 1.65 7.53 -11.32
CA THR A 170 1.41 6.35 -10.45
C THR A 170 0.05 5.69 -10.74
N MET A 171 -0.99 6.48 -11.02
CA MET A 171 -2.28 5.94 -11.45
C MET A 171 -2.16 5.17 -12.77
N ARG A 172 -1.38 5.68 -13.73
CA ARG A 172 -1.16 4.97 -15.01
C ARG A 172 -0.45 3.64 -14.79
N GLU A 173 0.60 3.61 -13.96
CA GLU A 173 1.33 2.39 -13.62
C GLU A 173 0.41 1.37 -12.96
N LEU A 174 -0.43 1.79 -12.00
CA LEU A 174 -1.43 0.91 -11.37
C LEU A 174 -2.42 0.32 -12.40
N LEU A 175 -2.88 1.14 -13.35
CA LEU A 175 -3.83 0.71 -14.39
C LEU A 175 -3.20 -0.21 -15.46
N GLU A 176 -1.88 -0.20 -15.61
CA GLU A 176 -1.15 -1.10 -16.52
C GLU A 176 -1.01 -2.51 -15.94
N GLN A 177 -1.15 -2.69 -14.63
CA GLN A 177 -1.15 -3.98 -13.98
C GLN A 177 -2.42 -4.78 -14.32
N ASP A 178 -2.28 -6.07 -14.58
CA ASP A 178 -3.35 -6.90 -15.18
C ASP A 178 -4.62 -6.98 -14.31
N GLY A 179 -4.50 -7.01 -12.98
CA GLY A 179 -5.64 -7.05 -12.06
C GLY A 179 -6.53 -5.79 -12.13
N TYR A 180 -5.91 -4.61 -12.17
CA TYR A 180 -6.64 -3.33 -12.28
C TYR A 180 -7.22 -3.09 -13.66
N ARG A 181 -6.54 -3.53 -14.71
CA ARG A 181 -7.04 -3.42 -16.08
C ARG A 181 -8.36 -4.16 -16.25
N GLN A 182 -8.48 -5.36 -15.68
CA GLN A 182 -9.71 -6.14 -15.74
C GLN A 182 -10.85 -5.47 -14.96
N LEU A 183 -10.58 -5.00 -13.75
CA LEU A 183 -11.54 -4.27 -12.92
C LEU A 183 -12.07 -3.01 -13.62
N CYS A 184 -11.19 -2.20 -14.22
CA CYS A 184 -11.57 -1.00 -14.95
C CYS A 184 -12.41 -1.29 -16.19
N GLN A 185 -12.13 -2.40 -16.91
CA GLN A 185 -12.93 -2.84 -18.05
C GLN A 185 -14.35 -3.25 -17.61
N ASP A 186 -14.47 -3.93 -16.48
CA ASP A 186 -15.76 -4.36 -15.95
C ASP A 186 -16.61 -3.16 -15.49
N ILE A 187 -16.03 -2.21 -14.77
CA ILE A 187 -16.69 -0.95 -14.37
C ILE A 187 -17.15 -0.15 -15.61
N THR A 188 -16.32 -0.09 -16.66
CA THR A 188 -16.66 0.65 -17.87
C THR A 188 -17.75 -0.06 -18.68
N ARG A 189 -17.84 -1.39 -18.64
CA ARG A 189 -18.91 -2.16 -19.27
C ARG A 189 -20.25 -1.98 -18.60
N GLU A 190 -20.29 -1.93 -17.27
CA GLU A 190 -21.53 -1.74 -16.52
C GLU A 190 -22.12 -0.34 -16.71
N SER A 191 -21.28 0.69 -16.90
CA SER A 191 -21.75 2.06 -17.14
C SER A 191 -22.38 2.29 -18.53
N VAL A 192 -22.17 1.40 -19.49
CA VAL A 192 -22.72 1.50 -20.85
C VAL A 192 -24.12 0.84 -20.99
N PHE A 193 -24.57 0.09 -19.98
CA PHE A 193 -25.88 -0.59 -20.01
C PHE A 193 -26.99 0.13 -19.19
N GLN A 194 -26.78 1.40 -18.80
CA GLN A 194 -27.80 2.21 -18.11
C GLN A 194 -28.28 3.41 -18.95
N GLU A 195 -28.46 3.24 -20.27
CA GLU A 195 -29.25 4.13 -21.11
C GLU A 195 -30.43 3.39 -21.73
#